data_28b45c450d28a1730fd8f9a72cf861c6
#
_entry.id   28b45c450d28a1730fd8f9a72cf861c6
#
_cell.length_a   1.000
_cell.length_b   1.000
_cell.length_c   1.000
_cell.angle_alpha   90.00
_cell.angle_beta   90.00
_cell.angle_gamma   90.00
#
_symmetry.space_group_name_H-M   'P 1'
#
loop_
_entity.id
_entity.type
_entity.pdbx_description
1 polymer ?
#
loop_
_entity_poly.entity_id
_entity_poly.type
_entity_poly.pdbx_seq_one_letter_code
_entity_poly.pdbx_strand_id
1 'polypeptide(L)'
;RLHYVVEFDVKGFFDNVDHSKLIKQIWSLGIRDKNLLFVLKRILKAPIRLENGAMEYPTKGTPQGGIISPLLANIVLNELDQWVDSQWQDNPVTAKYKTSINANGSINKSNAYKFMRRTNLKEMYIVRYADDFRIFCRTKDEAERTMKAVTQWLMERLHLEVSPTKTKIVNVKHRYSEFLGFKMKVFRRADKYVIKSHVG
;
A
#
# COMPACT_ATOMS: atom_id res chain seq x y z
N ARG A 1 -6.76 1.33 -19.41
CA ARG A 1 -7.98 1.82 -18.78
C ARG A 1 -7.68 2.61 -17.49
N LEU A 2 -6.81 2.12 -16.62
CA LEU A 2 -6.25 2.83 -15.47
C LEU A 2 -4.97 3.54 -15.90
N HIS A 3 -5.04 4.85 -16.08
CA HIS A 3 -3.92 5.61 -16.67
C HIS A 3 -3.26 6.56 -15.68
N TYR A 4 -3.90 6.78 -14.55
CA TYR A 4 -3.36 7.64 -13.50
C TYR A 4 -2.82 6.77 -12.39
N VAL A 5 -1.58 6.98 -12.04
CA VAL A 5 -0.87 6.28 -10.99
C VAL A 5 -0.53 7.29 -9.91
N VAL A 6 -0.98 7.04 -8.69
CA VAL A 6 -0.53 7.78 -7.52
C VAL A 6 0.68 7.03 -6.97
N GLU A 7 1.83 7.67 -7.01
CA GLU A 7 3.07 7.20 -6.44
C GLU A 7 3.20 7.77 -5.04
N PHE A 8 3.23 6.90 -4.04
CA PHE A 8 3.37 7.30 -2.63
C PHE A 8 4.78 7.04 -2.14
N ASP A 9 5.27 7.93 -1.30
CA ASP A 9 6.52 7.80 -0.56
C ASP A 9 6.23 8.15 0.91
N VAL A 10 6.38 7.18 1.79
CA VAL A 10 6.18 7.37 3.23
C VAL A 10 7.48 7.86 3.86
N LYS A 11 7.42 8.98 4.59
CA LYS A 11 8.60 9.56 5.25
C LYS A 11 9.15 8.66 6.33
N GLY A 12 10.41 8.20 6.15
CA GLY A 12 11.11 7.44 7.19
C GLY A 12 10.25 6.32 7.76
N PHE A 13 9.63 5.51 6.88
CA PHE A 13 8.64 4.51 7.28
C PHE A 13 9.13 3.64 8.43
N PHE A 14 10.33 3.06 8.28
CA PHE A 14 10.90 2.15 9.30
C PHE A 14 11.16 2.84 10.63
N ASP A 15 11.43 4.15 10.63
CA ASP A 15 11.70 4.93 11.85
C ASP A 15 10.44 5.43 12.55
N ASN A 16 9.29 5.36 11.86
CA ASN A 16 8.03 5.92 12.34
C ASN A 16 6.95 4.89 12.70
N VAL A 17 7.25 3.60 12.63
CA VAL A 17 6.29 2.55 13.01
C VAL A 17 5.94 2.64 14.49
N ASP A 18 4.66 2.82 14.81
CA ASP A 18 4.15 2.82 16.19
C ASP A 18 4.18 1.39 16.77
N HIS A 19 4.99 1.20 17.82
CA HIS A 19 5.17 -0.11 18.48
C HIS A 19 3.85 -0.66 19.03
N SER A 20 3.02 0.18 19.64
CA SER A 20 1.77 -0.23 20.27
C SER A 20 0.76 -0.67 19.20
N LYS A 21 0.70 0.08 18.11
CA LYS A 21 -0.14 -0.25 16.95
C LYS A 21 0.29 -1.57 16.32
N LEU A 22 1.57 -1.73 16.04
CA LEU A 22 2.13 -2.95 15.46
C LEU A 22 1.81 -4.19 16.31
N ILE A 23 1.99 -4.12 17.63
CA ILE A 23 1.67 -5.25 18.52
C ILE A 23 0.17 -5.58 18.49
N LYS A 24 -0.71 -4.57 18.43
CA LYS A 24 -2.15 -4.79 18.29
C LYS A 24 -2.50 -5.44 16.93
N GLN A 25 -1.83 -5.05 15.86
CA GLN A 25 -2.00 -5.66 14.54
C GLN A 25 -1.56 -7.12 14.52
N ILE A 26 -0.40 -7.45 15.11
CA ILE A 26 0.07 -8.83 15.27
C ILE A 26 -0.94 -9.68 16.05
N TRP A 27 -1.49 -9.12 17.14
CA TRP A 27 -2.53 -9.78 17.92
C TRP A 27 -3.80 -10.04 17.10
N SER A 28 -4.25 -9.08 16.31
CA SER A 28 -5.44 -9.21 15.47
C SER A 28 -5.27 -10.20 14.32
N LEU A 29 -4.03 -10.44 13.87
CA LEU A 29 -3.69 -11.50 12.91
C LEU A 29 -3.72 -12.92 13.53
N GLY A 30 -4.03 -13.04 14.84
CA GLY A 30 -4.15 -14.32 15.53
C GLY A 30 -2.89 -14.77 16.30
N ILE A 31 -1.80 -14.01 16.25
CA ILE A 31 -0.58 -14.30 17.00
C ILE A 31 -0.75 -13.80 18.43
N ARG A 32 -1.16 -14.68 19.35
CA ARG A 32 -1.56 -14.34 20.73
C ARG A 32 -0.61 -14.89 21.79
N ASP A 33 0.51 -15.48 21.41
CA ASP A 33 1.54 -15.94 22.35
C ASP A 33 2.17 -14.73 23.06
N LYS A 34 1.97 -14.68 24.38
CA LYS A 34 2.45 -13.56 25.23
C LYS A 34 3.97 -13.51 25.29
N ASN A 35 4.67 -14.67 25.25
CA ASN A 35 6.13 -14.73 25.31
C ASN A 35 6.72 -14.19 24.00
N LEU A 36 6.16 -14.62 22.85
CA LEU A 36 6.58 -14.10 21.56
C LEU A 36 6.35 -12.57 21.47
N LEU A 37 5.18 -12.08 21.87
CA LEU A 37 4.90 -10.64 21.87
C LEU A 37 5.80 -9.86 22.82
N PHE A 38 6.20 -10.45 23.96
CA PHE A 38 7.16 -9.86 24.86
C PHE A 38 8.55 -9.75 24.22
N VAL A 39 9.01 -10.84 23.55
CA VAL A 39 10.29 -10.82 22.81
C VAL A 39 10.27 -9.74 21.71
N LEU A 40 9.20 -9.68 20.91
CA LEU A 40 9.05 -8.65 19.87
C LEU A 40 9.11 -7.24 20.44
N LYS A 41 8.43 -6.97 21.57
CA LYS A 41 8.52 -5.68 22.25
C LYS A 41 9.94 -5.34 22.70
N ARG A 42 10.70 -6.33 23.16
CA ARG A 42 12.11 -6.13 23.54
C ARG A 42 12.99 -5.82 22.34
N ILE A 43 12.78 -6.51 21.21
CA ILE A 43 13.50 -6.24 19.95
C ILE A 43 13.21 -4.80 19.49
N LEU A 44 11.93 -4.39 19.46
CA LEU A 44 11.54 -3.05 19.04
C LEU A 44 12.10 -1.93 19.93
N LYS A 45 12.32 -2.21 21.21
CA LYS A 45 12.85 -1.25 22.20
C LYS A 45 14.33 -1.44 22.48
N ALA A 46 15.00 -2.32 21.75
CA ALA A 46 16.42 -2.55 21.96
C ALA A 46 17.20 -1.25 21.72
N PRO A 47 18.13 -0.91 22.62
CA PRO A 47 18.90 0.32 22.49
C PRO A 47 19.81 0.25 21.26
N ILE A 48 19.93 1.38 20.57
CA ILE A 48 20.77 1.58 19.39
C ILE A 48 22.02 2.33 19.82
N ARG A 49 23.20 1.79 19.54
CA ARG A 49 24.46 2.50 19.76
C ARG A 49 24.75 3.39 18.56
N LEU A 50 24.77 4.69 18.81
CA LEU A 50 25.11 5.70 17.81
C LEU A 50 26.63 5.73 17.52
N GLU A 51 27.05 6.32 16.41
CA GLU A 51 28.46 6.46 16.04
C GLU A 51 29.30 7.20 17.06
N ASN A 52 28.71 8.17 17.75
CA ASN A 52 29.34 8.91 18.85
C ASN A 52 29.45 8.13 20.17
N GLY A 53 29.02 6.86 20.20
CA GLY A 53 29.01 5.98 21.36
C GLY A 53 27.82 6.14 22.30
N ALA A 54 26.94 7.12 22.08
CA ALA A 54 25.71 7.30 22.87
C ALA A 54 24.71 6.17 22.59
N MET A 55 23.86 5.89 23.59
CA MET A 55 22.79 4.90 23.47
C MET A 55 21.44 5.63 23.27
N GLU A 56 20.77 5.30 22.19
CA GLU A 56 19.39 5.77 21.91
C GLU A 56 18.39 4.66 22.21
N TYR A 57 17.31 5.02 22.89
CA TYR A 57 16.22 4.08 23.23
C TYR A 57 14.99 4.40 22.35
N PRO A 58 14.71 3.61 21.32
CA PRO A 58 13.65 3.91 20.38
C PRO A 58 12.27 3.77 21.04
N THR A 59 11.41 4.78 20.83
CA THR A 59 10.00 4.76 21.26
C THR A 59 9.07 4.35 20.12
N LYS A 60 9.56 4.40 18.88
CA LYS A 60 8.89 4.03 17.64
C LYS A 60 9.94 3.48 16.65
N GLY A 61 9.45 2.96 15.54
CA GLY A 61 10.31 2.42 14.48
C GLY A 61 10.61 0.94 14.61
N THR A 62 11.25 0.40 13.58
CA THR A 62 11.74 -0.97 13.55
C THR A 62 13.27 -0.95 13.34
N PRO A 63 14.02 -1.91 13.92
CA PRO A 63 15.47 -1.92 13.77
C PRO A 63 15.90 -1.93 12.29
N GLN A 64 16.64 -0.92 11.85
CA GLN A 64 17.15 -0.86 10.49
C GLN A 64 18.15 -1.99 10.27
N GLY A 65 18.03 -2.71 9.13
CA GLY A 65 18.85 -3.90 8.84
C GLY A 65 18.47 -5.15 9.64
N GLY A 66 17.48 -5.10 10.51
CA GLY A 66 16.97 -6.27 11.22
C GLY A 66 16.25 -7.23 10.28
N ILE A 67 16.54 -8.53 10.38
CA ILE A 67 15.96 -9.59 9.54
C ILE A 67 14.42 -9.60 9.61
N ILE A 68 13.84 -9.24 10.76
CA ILE A 68 12.40 -9.23 10.99
C ILE A 68 11.71 -7.95 10.49
N SER A 69 12.46 -6.87 10.26
CA SER A 69 11.90 -5.55 9.94
C SER A 69 11.03 -5.53 8.67
N PRO A 70 11.39 -6.21 7.56
CA PRO A 70 10.51 -6.28 6.39
C PRO A 70 9.18 -6.99 6.66
N LEU A 71 9.18 -8.03 7.52
CA LEU A 71 7.95 -8.70 7.92
C LEU A 71 7.06 -7.77 8.76
N LEU A 72 7.63 -7.07 9.74
CA LEU A 72 6.91 -6.12 10.57
C LEU A 72 6.34 -4.96 9.74
N ALA A 73 7.09 -4.46 8.77
CA ALA A 73 6.64 -3.46 7.80
C ALA A 73 5.42 -3.93 7.01
N ASN A 74 5.45 -5.17 6.53
CA ASN A 74 4.33 -5.76 5.80
C ASN A 74 3.08 -5.93 6.70
N ILE A 75 3.24 -6.27 7.97
CA ILE A 75 2.15 -6.35 8.94
C ILE A 75 1.50 -4.97 9.13
N VAL A 76 2.32 -3.92 9.30
CA VAL A 76 1.80 -2.54 9.49
C VAL A 76 0.96 -2.11 8.29
N LEU A 77 1.47 -2.29 7.07
CA LEU A 77 0.81 -1.82 5.85
C LEU A 77 -0.27 -2.76 5.33
N ASN A 78 -0.42 -3.97 5.88
CA ASN A 78 -1.51 -4.87 5.53
C ASN A 78 -2.90 -4.23 5.79
N GLU A 79 -3.04 -3.39 6.83
CA GLU A 79 -4.28 -2.63 7.05
C GLU A 79 -4.57 -1.66 5.89
N LEU A 80 -3.53 -1.05 5.29
CA LEU A 80 -3.68 -0.20 4.12
C LEU A 80 -4.16 -1.01 2.91
N ASP A 81 -3.54 -2.18 2.66
CA ASP A 81 -3.93 -3.05 1.55
C ASP A 81 -5.41 -3.43 1.66
N GLN A 82 -5.83 -3.93 2.83
CA GLN A 82 -7.22 -4.31 3.09
C GLN A 82 -8.18 -3.12 2.98
N TRP A 83 -7.78 -1.95 3.47
CA TRP A 83 -8.62 -0.76 3.35
C TRP A 83 -8.79 -0.33 1.89
N VAL A 84 -7.73 -0.30 1.09
CA VAL A 84 -7.82 0.05 -0.34
C VAL A 84 -8.67 -0.98 -1.09
N ASP A 85 -8.48 -2.28 -0.82
CA ASP A 85 -9.27 -3.34 -1.45
C ASP A 85 -10.76 -3.23 -1.09
N SER A 86 -11.08 -2.85 0.15
CA SER A 86 -12.47 -2.60 0.58
C SER A 86 -13.15 -1.44 -0.17
N GLN A 87 -12.38 -0.50 -0.72
CA GLN A 87 -12.95 0.62 -1.50
C GLN A 87 -13.42 0.17 -2.88
N TRP A 88 -12.85 -0.91 -3.44
CA TRP A 88 -13.20 -1.38 -4.77
C TRP A 88 -13.29 -2.90 -4.88
N GLN A 89 -12.18 -3.63 -4.76
CA GLN A 89 -12.11 -5.05 -5.09
C GLN A 89 -13.00 -5.92 -4.18
N ASP A 90 -12.96 -5.64 -2.89
CA ASP A 90 -13.73 -6.34 -1.84
C ASP A 90 -14.84 -5.46 -1.25
N ASN A 91 -15.28 -4.48 -2.03
CA ASN A 91 -16.41 -3.64 -1.62
C ASN A 91 -17.68 -4.50 -1.46
N PRO A 92 -18.42 -4.35 -0.33
CA PRO A 92 -19.65 -5.15 -0.06
C PRO A 92 -20.70 -5.06 -1.16
N VAL A 93 -20.70 -3.98 -1.95
CA VAL A 93 -21.60 -3.82 -3.10
C VAL A 93 -21.36 -4.89 -4.17
N THR A 94 -20.17 -5.48 -4.25
CA THR A 94 -19.88 -6.59 -5.21
C THR A 94 -20.80 -7.79 -4.98
N ALA A 95 -21.20 -8.06 -3.74
CA ALA A 95 -22.10 -9.16 -3.40
C ALA A 95 -23.54 -9.02 -3.97
N LYS A 96 -23.91 -7.79 -4.36
CA LYS A 96 -25.24 -7.52 -4.99
C LYS A 96 -25.32 -7.98 -6.44
N TYR A 97 -24.21 -8.33 -7.06
CA TYR A 97 -24.13 -8.69 -8.47
C TYR A 97 -23.75 -10.15 -8.65
N LYS A 98 -24.36 -10.79 -9.67
CA LYS A 98 -24.01 -12.16 -10.03
C LYS A 98 -22.53 -12.27 -10.40
N THR A 99 -21.87 -13.20 -9.80
CA THR A 99 -20.51 -13.60 -10.12
C THR A 99 -20.53 -14.98 -10.77
N SER A 100 -19.51 -15.31 -11.54
CA SER A 100 -19.28 -16.65 -12.10
C SER A 100 -17.94 -17.18 -11.59
N ILE A 101 -17.75 -18.48 -11.68
CA ILE A 101 -16.47 -19.11 -11.36
C ILE A 101 -15.72 -19.33 -12.67
N ASN A 102 -14.48 -18.91 -12.74
CA ASN A 102 -13.58 -19.18 -13.87
C ASN A 102 -13.13 -20.64 -13.85
N ALA A 103 -12.59 -21.14 -14.97
CA ALA A 103 -12.09 -22.51 -15.09
C ALA A 103 -10.99 -22.87 -14.06
N ASN A 104 -10.24 -21.85 -13.57
CA ASN A 104 -9.21 -22.02 -12.52
C ASN A 104 -9.76 -21.91 -11.09
N GLY A 105 -11.08 -21.92 -10.89
CA GLY A 105 -11.74 -21.82 -9.58
C GLY A 105 -11.84 -20.40 -9.00
N SER A 106 -11.26 -19.38 -9.64
CA SER A 106 -11.35 -18.00 -9.15
C SER A 106 -12.71 -17.36 -9.41
N ILE A 107 -13.15 -16.47 -8.54
CA ILE A 107 -14.42 -15.73 -8.69
C ILE A 107 -14.25 -14.65 -9.75
N ASN A 108 -15.08 -14.68 -10.80
CA ASN A 108 -15.14 -13.65 -11.81
C ASN A 108 -16.06 -12.51 -11.37
N LYS A 109 -15.47 -11.40 -10.95
CA LYS A 109 -16.17 -10.17 -10.53
C LYS A 109 -16.40 -9.18 -11.70
N SER A 110 -16.13 -9.54 -12.96
CA SER A 110 -16.21 -8.61 -14.11
C SER A 110 -17.57 -7.94 -14.26
N ASN A 111 -18.64 -8.68 -14.02
CA ASN A 111 -20.01 -8.15 -14.06
C ASN A 111 -20.24 -7.14 -12.94
N ALA A 112 -19.85 -7.44 -11.70
CA ALA A 112 -19.93 -6.53 -10.58
C ALA A 112 -19.20 -5.22 -10.89
N TYR A 113 -17.94 -5.29 -11.34
CA TYR A 113 -17.15 -4.12 -11.69
C TYR A 113 -17.76 -3.28 -12.83
N LYS A 114 -18.44 -3.91 -13.80
CA LYS A 114 -19.16 -3.21 -14.87
C LYS A 114 -20.27 -2.31 -14.30
N PHE A 115 -21.04 -2.80 -13.34
CA PHE A 115 -22.11 -2.03 -12.70
C PHE A 115 -21.55 -1.02 -11.69
N MET A 116 -20.59 -1.39 -10.87
CA MET A 116 -19.95 -0.50 -9.90
C MET A 116 -19.35 0.75 -10.54
N ARG A 117 -18.82 0.65 -11.77
CA ARG A 117 -18.32 1.82 -12.54
C ARG A 117 -19.41 2.84 -12.92
N ARG A 118 -20.67 2.48 -12.79
CA ARG A 118 -21.81 3.40 -12.99
C ARG A 118 -22.26 4.09 -11.71
N THR A 119 -21.66 3.73 -10.59
CA THR A 119 -21.90 4.33 -9.27
C THR A 119 -20.86 5.41 -8.96
N ASN A 120 -20.97 6.00 -7.77
CA ASN A 120 -19.99 6.96 -7.26
C ASN A 120 -18.72 6.30 -6.69
N LEU A 121 -18.61 4.96 -6.69
CA LEU A 121 -17.43 4.25 -6.26
C LEU A 121 -16.24 4.53 -7.18
N LYS A 122 -15.05 4.62 -6.60
CA LYS A 122 -13.82 4.93 -7.33
C LYS A 122 -13.06 3.64 -7.60
N GLU A 123 -12.82 3.35 -8.90
CA GLU A 123 -12.03 2.19 -9.31
C GLU A 123 -10.58 2.44 -8.97
N MET A 124 -10.03 1.69 -8.01
CA MET A 124 -8.64 1.78 -7.59
C MET A 124 -8.05 0.40 -7.31
N TYR A 125 -6.75 0.28 -7.56
CA TYR A 125 -5.97 -0.95 -7.30
C TYR A 125 -4.62 -0.56 -6.74
N ILE A 126 -4.22 -1.23 -5.65
CA ILE A 126 -2.92 -1.05 -5.04
C ILE A 126 -1.93 -2.10 -5.53
N VAL A 127 -0.68 -1.68 -5.74
CA VAL A 127 0.49 -2.56 -5.89
C VAL A 127 1.54 -2.04 -4.93
N ARG A 128 2.01 -2.90 -4.04
CA ARG A 128 2.94 -2.53 -2.98
C ARG A 128 4.11 -3.53 -2.87
N TYR A 129 5.27 -2.98 -2.61
CA TYR A 129 6.45 -3.71 -2.18
C TYR A 129 7.06 -2.98 -0.98
N ALA A 130 6.99 -3.58 0.21
CA ALA A 130 7.33 -2.94 1.48
C ALA A 130 6.58 -1.62 1.65
N ASP A 131 7.29 -0.50 1.80
CA ASP A 131 6.75 0.86 1.93
C ASP A 131 6.58 1.60 0.60
N ASP A 132 7.11 1.06 -0.50
CA ASP A 132 6.92 1.60 -1.85
C ASP A 132 5.62 1.07 -2.46
N PHE A 133 4.66 1.94 -2.74
CA PHE A 133 3.39 1.52 -3.32
C PHE A 133 2.82 2.51 -4.33
N ARG A 134 1.99 1.94 -5.20
CA ARG A 134 1.31 2.65 -6.28
C ARG A 134 -0.18 2.34 -6.25
N ILE A 135 -1.01 3.36 -6.45
CA ILE A 135 -2.46 3.17 -6.62
C ILE A 135 -2.86 3.62 -8.00
N PHE A 136 -3.51 2.72 -8.73
CA PHE A 136 -3.95 2.93 -10.11
C PHE A 136 -5.40 3.40 -10.13
N CYS A 137 -5.67 4.52 -10.81
CA CYS A 137 -6.96 5.17 -10.95
C CYS A 137 -7.32 5.41 -12.43
N ARG A 138 -8.61 5.64 -12.72
CA ARG A 138 -9.08 5.88 -14.08
C ARG A 138 -8.89 7.32 -14.53
N THR A 139 -9.22 8.27 -13.68
CA THR A 139 -9.23 9.71 -13.98
C THR A 139 -8.30 10.46 -13.05
N LYS A 140 -7.95 11.69 -13.44
CA LYS A 140 -7.11 12.58 -12.63
C LYS A 140 -7.81 12.94 -11.32
N ASP A 141 -9.10 13.29 -11.38
CA ASP A 141 -9.92 13.62 -10.21
C ASP A 141 -9.99 12.44 -9.21
N GLU A 142 -10.18 11.21 -9.71
CA GLU A 142 -10.14 10.01 -8.84
C GLU A 142 -8.76 9.85 -8.19
N ALA A 143 -7.67 10.08 -8.92
CA ALA A 143 -6.32 9.98 -8.39
C ALA A 143 -6.04 11.04 -7.31
N GLU A 144 -6.50 12.30 -7.52
CA GLU A 144 -6.36 13.38 -6.54
C GLU A 144 -7.15 13.09 -5.26
N ARG A 145 -8.38 12.60 -5.37
CA ARG A 145 -9.19 12.19 -4.22
C ARG A 145 -8.59 11.00 -3.50
N THR A 146 -8.10 10.00 -4.24
CA THR A 146 -7.42 8.83 -3.67
C THR A 146 -6.15 9.25 -2.93
N MET A 147 -5.33 10.11 -3.52
CA MET A 147 -4.13 10.64 -2.88
C MET A 147 -4.45 11.31 -1.54
N LYS A 148 -5.47 12.18 -1.52
CA LYS A 148 -5.89 12.85 -0.30
C LYS A 148 -6.41 11.86 0.75
N ALA A 149 -7.27 10.94 0.36
CA ALA A 149 -7.87 9.95 1.27
C ALA A 149 -6.82 9.00 1.88
N VAL A 150 -5.89 8.51 1.07
CA VAL A 150 -4.80 7.62 1.53
C VAL A 150 -3.85 8.38 2.46
N THR A 151 -3.48 9.62 2.11
CA THR A 151 -2.62 10.46 2.97
C THR A 151 -3.26 10.68 4.34
N GLN A 152 -4.53 11.03 4.38
CA GLN A 152 -5.27 11.22 5.62
C GLN A 152 -5.39 9.91 6.40
N TRP A 153 -5.71 8.82 5.73
CA TRP A 153 -5.84 7.50 6.35
C TRP A 153 -4.52 7.03 6.99
N LEU A 154 -3.38 7.20 6.30
CA LEU A 154 -2.05 6.86 6.83
C LEU A 154 -1.74 7.66 8.09
N MET A 155 -2.03 8.97 8.08
CA MET A 155 -1.80 9.84 9.23
C MET A 155 -2.70 9.46 10.42
N GLU A 156 -4.01 9.33 10.20
CA GLU A 156 -4.98 9.08 11.27
C GLU A 156 -4.91 7.65 11.80
N ARG A 157 -4.68 6.69 10.91
CA ARG A 157 -4.75 5.28 11.27
C ARG A 157 -3.42 4.67 11.67
N LEU A 158 -2.34 5.05 11.00
CA LEU A 158 -0.99 4.48 11.22
C LEU A 158 0.00 5.48 11.81
N HIS A 159 -0.35 6.75 11.94
CA HIS A 159 0.53 7.85 12.37
C HIS A 159 1.75 7.99 11.44
N LEU A 160 1.55 7.72 10.15
CA LEU A 160 2.58 7.78 9.11
C LEU A 160 2.34 8.98 8.19
N GLU A 161 3.40 9.74 7.94
CA GLU A 161 3.38 10.88 7.03
C GLU A 161 3.86 10.50 5.63
N VAL A 162 3.19 10.99 4.60
CA VAL A 162 3.71 10.91 3.23
C VAL A 162 4.61 12.09 2.91
N SER A 163 5.59 11.86 2.03
CA SER A 163 6.46 12.92 1.52
C SER A 163 5.70 13.76 0.48
N PRO A 164 5.40 15.03 0.73
CA PRO A 164 4.68 15.86 -0.24
C PRO A 164 5.50 16.17 -1.50
N THR A 165 6.83 16.08 -1.42
CA THR A 165 7.73 16.33 -2.54
C THR A 165 7.92 15.12 -3.45
N LYS A 166 7.79 13.90 -2.91
CA LYS A 166 7.98 12.65 -3.65
C LYS A 166 6.65 11.99 -4.03
N THR A 167 5.58 12.22 -3.25
CA THR A 167 4.24 11.72 -3.58
C THR A 167 3.66 12.52 -4.74
N LYS A 168 3.28 11.84 -5.83
CA LYS A 168 2.83 12.50 -7.06
C LYS A 168 1.85 11.66 -7.85
N ILE A 169 1.12 12.31 -8.74
CA ILE A 169 0.22 11.66 -9.69
C ILE A 169 0.88 11.65 -11.08
N VAL A 170 1.00 10.49 -11.67
CA VAL A 170 1.58 10.29 -12.99
C VAL A 170 0.52 9.78 -13.97
N ASN A 171 0.38 10.44 -15.11
CA ASN A 171 -0.40 9.89 -16.22
C ASN A 171 0.53 9.05 -17.11
N VAL A 172 0.40 7.73 -17.01
CA VAL A 172 1.28 6.78 -17.73
C VAL A 172 1.09 6.76 -19.24
N LYS A 173 0.12 7.49 -19.80
CA LYS A 173 0.05 7.74 -21.24
C LYS A 173 1.09 8.78 -21.71
N HIS A 174 1.50 9.69 -20.82
CA HIS A 174 2.38 10.79 -21.16
C HIS A 174 3.77 10.67 -20.53
N ARG A 175 3.85 10.16 -19.28
CA ARG A 175 5.09 10.05 -18.52
C ARG A 175 5.33 8.62 -18.06
N TYR A 176 6.56 8.30 -17.75
CA TYR A 176 6.91 7.04 -17.11
C TYR A 176 6.56 7.09 -15.62
N SER A 177 6.04 5.97 -15.13
CA SER A 177 5.99 5.65 -13.69
C SER A 177 7.09 4.63 -13.44
N GLU A 178 7.88 4.84 -12.41
CA GLU A 178 8.96 3.96 -12.03
C GLU A 178 8.57 3.19 -10.76
N PHE A 179 8.75 1.87 -10.79
CA PHE A 179 8.49 1.00 -9.66
C PHE A 179 9.46 -0.18 -9.69
N LEU A 180 10.19 -0.39 -8.58
CA LEU A 180 11.19 -1.45 -8.42
C LEU A 180 12.25 -1.48 -9.55
N GLY A 181 12.73 -0.32 -9.99
CA GLY A 181 13.70 -0.20 -11.08
C GLY A 181 13.13 -0.42 -12.48
N PHE A 182 11.81 -0.61 -12.62
CA PHE A 182 11.15 -0.71 -13.90
C PHE A 182 10.41 0.58 -14.25
N LYS A 183 10.64 1.11 -15.43
CA LYS A 183 9.91 2.24 -16.00
C LYS A 183 8.74 1.74 -16.83
N MET A 184 7.52 2.14 -16.48
CA MET A 184 6.28 1.73 -17.14
C MET A 184 5.63 2.91 -17.82
N LYS A 185 5.21 2.72 -19.08
CA LYS A 185 4.44 3.70 -19.86
C LYS A 185 3.46 2.99 -20.77
N VAL A 186 2.33 3.65 -21.03
CA VAL A 186 1.30 3.18 -21.96
C VAL A 186 1.54 3.78 -23.33
N PHE A 187 1.59 2.94 -24.35
CA PHE A 187 1.73 3.33 -25.75
C PHE A 187 0.48 2.95 -26.54
N ARG A 188 0.10 3.80 -27.49
CA ARG A 188 -0.93 3.46 -28.46
C ARG A 188 -0.29 2.62 -29.58
N ARG A 189 -0.86 1.44 -29.86
CA ARG A 189 -0.46 0.58 -30.97
C ARG A 189 -1.71 0.20 -31.74
N ALA A 190 -1.86 0.79 -32.94
CA ALA A 190 -3.10 0.74 -33.70
C ALA A 190 -4.30 1.20 -32.83
N ASP A 191 -5.31 0.36 -32.66
CA ASP A 191 -6.51 0.67 -31.88
C ASP A 191 -6.44 0.25 -30.40
N LYS A 192 -5.29 -0.24 -29.94
CA LYS A 192 -5.10 -0.73 -28.57
C LYS A 192 -4.04 0.04 -27.82
N TYR A 193 -4.23 0.15 -26.50
CA TYR A 193 -3.19 0.62 -25.59
C TYR A 193 -2.44 -0.58 -25.00
N VAL A 194 -1.13 -0.55 -25.07
CA VAL A 194 -0.24 -1.57 -24.52
C VAL A 194 0.71 -0.94 -23.50
N ILE A 195 0.94 -1.64 -22.40
CA ILE A 195 1.95 -1.24 -21.41
C ILE A 195 3.29 -1.81 -21.88
N LYS A 196 4.31 -0.97 -21.89
CA LYS A 196 5.69 -1.39 -22.04
C LYS A 196 6.45 -1.05 -20.77
N SER A 197 7.22 -2.00 -20.29
CA SER A 197 8.19 -1.81 -19.21
C SER A 197 9.59 -2.06 -19.73
N HIS A 198 10.57 -1.36 -19.17
CA HIS A 198 11.98 -1.59 -19.39
C HIS A 198 12.72 -1.27 -18.09
N VAL A 199 13.89 -1.84 -17.92
CA VAL A 199 14.78 -1.54 -16.79
C VAL A 199 15.18 -0.08 -16.88
N GLY A 200 15.15 0.61 -15.74
CA GLY A 200 15.45 2.03 -15.60
C GLY A 200 16.93 2.35 -15.75
#